data_5657a848d9cddae6cad2e0a0cd9cddc0
#
_entry.id   5657a848d9cddae6cad2e0a0cd9cddc0
#
_cell.length_a   1.000
_cell.length_b   1.000
_cell.length_c   1.000
_cell.angle_alpha   90.00
_cell.angle_beta   90.00
_cell.angle_gamma   90.00
#
_symmetry.space_group_name_H-M   'P 1'
#
loop_
_entity.id
_entity.type
_entity.pdbx_description
1 polymer ?
#
loop_
_entity_poly.entity_id
_entity_poly.type
_entity_poly.pdbx_seq_one_letter_code
_entity_poly.pdbx_strand_id
1 'polypeptide(L)'
;NTTVTGVRFETADPLLARLVPQAEKKVPDEIKDFGPDKVLVEGGGYEKIWLETQPMGGAMYATRNFTVGLNNSLLFMKHQRADGRIPGSIAVKTRGGAAVQQFQGFCFPAPALDLYYLGGKDPAYLEQLKTTLERFNDYLWRVRDS
;
A
#
# COMPACT_ATOMS: atom_id res chain seq x y z
N ASN A 1 19.79 -9.79 2.03
CA ASN A 1 18.60 -8.94 2.29
C ASN A 1 18.15 -9.19 3.72
N THR A 2 18.68 -8.40 4.63
CA THR A 2 18.33 -8.51 6.06
C THR A 2 17.04 -7.72 6.25
N THR A 3 15.91 -8.40 6.34
CA THR A 3 14.68 -7.80 6.84
C THR A 3 14.90 -7.55 8.33
N VAL A 4 15.20 -6.30 8.69
CA VAL A 4 15.30 -5.91 10.10
C VAL A 4 13.87 -5.82 10.62
N THR A 5 13.37 -6.90 11.17
CA THR A 5 12.15 -6.85 11.96
C THR A 5 12.50 -6.26 13.31
N GLY A 6 12.32 -4.94 13.46
CA GLY A 6 12.50 -4.26 14.76
C GLY A 6 11.41 -4.58 15.78
N VAL A 7 10.50 -5.49 15.44
CA VAL A 7 9.37 -5.87 16.30
C VAL A 7 9.73 -7.10 17.10
N ARG A 8 9.80 -6.95 18.43
CA ARG A 8 9.91 -8.04 19.38
C ARG A 8 8.53 -8.35 19.95
N PHE A 9 8.14 -9.61 19.87
CA PHE A 9 6.87 -10.09 20.40
C PHE A 9 7.13 -11.06 21.56
N GLU A 10 6.57 -10.76 22.72
CA GLU A 10 6.63 -11.62 23.91
C GLU A 10 5.21 -11.86 24.41
N THR A 11 4.91 -13.11 24.72
CA THR A 11 3.61 -13.51 25.24
C THR A 11 3.73 -14.77 26.07
N ALA A 12 2.89 -14.89 27.10
CA ALA A 12 2.75 -16.12 27.88
C ALA A 12 1.84 -17.17 27.18
N ASP A 13 1.12 -16.78 26.12
CA ASP A 13 0.28 -17.68 25.33
C ASP A 13 1.16 -18.53 24.39
N PRO A 14 1.22 -19.87 24.57
CA PRO A 14 2.07 -20.73 23.76
C PRO A 14 1.62 -20.82 22.29
N LEU A 15 0.35 -20.58 21.99
CA LEU A 15 -0.15 -20.56 20.63
C LEU A 15 0.34 -19.30 19.89
N LEU A 16 0.18 -18.13 20.49
CA LEU A 16 0.65 -16.87 19.92
C LEU A 16 2.18 -16.83 19.81
N ALA A 17 2.91 -17.34 20.81
CA ALA A 17 4.36 -17.45 20.78
C ALA A 17 4.86 -18.27 19.58
N ARG A 18 4.07 -19.19 19.09
CA ARG A 18 4.37 -20.02 17.93
C ARG A 18 3.88 -19.43 16.61
N LEU A 19 2.68 -18.85 16.59
CA LEU A 19 2.06 -18.33 15.35
C LEU A 19 2.70 -17.03 14.86
N VAL A 20 2.99 -16.09 15.76
CA VAL A 20 3.52 -14.78 15.36
C VAL A 20 4.86 -14.90 14.64
N PRO A 21 5.87 -15.63 15.12
CA PRO A 21 7.11 -15.82 14.38
C PRO A 21 6.94 -16.51 13.02
N GLN A 22 5.95 -17.40 12.88
CA GLN A 22 5.66 -18.05 11.61
C GLN A 22 5.01 -17.07 10.61
N ALA A 23 4.11 -16.21 11.05
CA ALA A 23 3.55 -15.16 10.24
C ALA A 23 4.62 -14.18 9.75
N GLU A 24 5.51 -13.75 10.64
CA GLU A 24 6.64 -12.87 10.30
C GLU A 24 7.59 -13.48 9.24
N LYS A 25 7.76 -14.80 9.26
CA LYS A 25 8.57 -15.51 8.23
C LYS A 25 7.89 -15.56 6.87
N LYS A 26 6.56 -15.57 6.82
CA LYS A 26 5.81 -15.65 5.56
C LYS A 26 5.69 -14.32 4.83
N VAL A 27 5.63 -13.22 5.55
CA VAL A 27 5.42 -11.89 4.95
C VAL A 27 6.46 -11.54 3.88
N PRO A 28 7.77 -11.81 4.05
CA PRO A 28 8.75 -11.56 2.99
C PRO A 28 8.49 -12.30 1.68
N ASP A 29 7.83 -13.46 1.72
CA ASP A 29 7.49 -14.24 0.52
C ASP A 29 6.42 -13.54 -0.34
N GLU A 30 5.67 -12.62 0.27
CA GLU A 30 4.63 -11.84 -0.40
C GLU A 30 5.13 -10.45 -0.86
N ILE A 31 6.43 -10.20 -0.78
CA ILE A 31 7.05 -9.02 -1.38
C ILE A 31 7.42 -9.34 -2.82
N LYS A 32 6.81 -8.62 -3.76
CA LYS A 32 6.99 -8.84 -5.20
C LYS A 32 7.65 -7.65 -5.88
N ASP A 33 8.33 -7.93 -6.98
CA ASP A 33 8.97 -6.90 -7.79
C ASP A 33 7.98 -6.27 -8.78
N PHE A 34 7.84 -4.95 -8.69
CA PHE A 34 7.10 -4.12 -9.63
C PHE A 34 8.11 -3.23 -10.40
N GLY A 35 8.91 -3.84 -11.27
CA GLY A 35 10.05 -3.18 -11.87
C GLY A 35 11.14 -2.89 -10.84
N PRO A 36 11.54 -1.62 -10.65
CA PRO A 36 12.52 -1.27 -9.63
C PRO A 36 11.93 -1.27 -8.22
N ASP A 37 10.62 -1.19 -8.10
CA ASP A 37 9.93 -1.08 -6.82
C ASP A 37 9.57 -2.46 -6.25
N LYS A 38 9.72 -2.63 -4.95
CA LYS A 38 9.23 -3.80 -4.21
C LYS A 38 7.98 -3.42 -3.44
N VAL A 39 6.95 -4.26 -3.53
CA VAL A 39 5.67 -4.05 -2.85
C VAL A 39 5.20 -5.30 -2.13
N LEU A 40 4.42 -5.10 -1.09
CA LEU A 40 3.68 -6.16 -0.43
C LEU A 40 2.39 -6.42 -1.21
N VAL A 41 2.17 -7.68 -1.63
CA VAL A 41 0.91 -8.14 -2.23
C VAL A 41 0.06 -8.88 -1.19
N GLU A 42 -1.17 -9.20 -1.56
CA GLU A 42 -2.13 -9.85 -0.66
C GLU A 42 -1.71 -11.28 -0.28
N GLY A 43 -1.00 -11.96 -1.17
CA GLY A 43 -0.60 -13.35 -1.00
C GLY A 43 -1.63 -14.36 -1.54
N GLY A 44 -1.42 -15.63 -1.24
CA GLY A 44 -2.35 -16.68 -1.66
C GLY A 44 -2.52 -16.83 -3.18
N GLY A 45 -1.52 -16.43 -3.98
CA GLY A 45 -1.58 -16.46 -5.44
C GLY A 45 -2.10 -15.17 -6.09
N TYR A 46 -2.48 -14.18 -5.30
CA TYR A 46 -2.86 -12.87 -5.81
C TYR A 46 -1.63 -12.02 -6.09
N GLU A 47 -1.26 -11.89 -7.37
CA GLU A 47 -0.13 -11.09 -7.83
C GLU A 47 -0.57 -9.66 -8.24
N LYS A 48 -1.39 -9.03 -7.41
CA LYS A 48 -1.87 -7.66 -7.59
C LYS A 48 -1.77 -6.89 -6.30
N ILE A 49 -1.66 -5.57 -6.42
CA ILE A 49 -1.97 -4.66 -5.31
C ILE A 49 -3.37 -4.10 -5.54
N TRP A 50 -4.17 -4.10 -4.48
CA TRP A 50 -5.55 -3.61 -4.47
C TRP A 50 -5.64 -2.33 -3.66
N LEU A 51 -6.43 -1.38 -4.14
CA LEU A 51 -6.53 -0.04 -3.52
C LEU A 51 -7.15 -0.09 -2.11
N GLU A 52 -8.04 -1.03 -1.85
CA GLU A 52 -8.68 -1.22 -0.55
C GLU A 52 -7.80 -1.90 0.50
N THR A 53 -6.82 -2.69 0.09
CA THR A 53 -6.04 -3.53 1.02
C THR A 53 -4.56 -3.18 1.10
N GLN A 54 -3.89 -2.96 -0.03
CA GLN A 54 -2.44 -2.83 -0.04
C GLN A 54 -1.89 -1.50 0.48
N PRO A 55 -2.54 -0.34 0.32
CA PRO A 55 -2.09 0.87 1.03
C PRO A 55 -2.12 0.69 2.55
N MET A 56 -3.17 0.08 3.09
CA MET A 56 -3.28 -0.22 4.52
C MET A 56 -2.27 -1.28 4.96
N GLY A 57 -2.17 -2.40 4.23
CA GLY A 57 -1.16 -3.43 4.49
C GLY A 57 0.26 -2.89 4.41
N GLY A 58 0.53 -2.01 3.45
CA GLY A 58 1.81 -1.29 3.32
C GLY A 58 2.11 -0.40 4.51
N ALA A 59 1.15 0.41 4.96
CA ALA A 59 1.32 1.26 6.14
C ALA A 59 1.60 0.43 7.41
N MET A 60 0.90 -0.69 7.59
CA MET A 60 1.16 -1.63 8.69
C MET A 60 2.56 -2.27 8.58
N TYR A 61 2.99 -2.63 7.39
CA TYR A 61 4.31 -3.23 7.14
C TYR A 61 5.46 -2.23 7.18
N ALA A 62 5.18 -0.94 7.05
CA ALA A 62 6.19 0.13 7.03
C ALA A 62 7.06 0.17 8.28
N THR A 63 6.56 -0.29 9.43
CA THR A 63 7.35 -0.44 10.66
C THR A 63 8.44 -1.50 10.56
N ARG A 64 8.34 -2.43 9.60
CA ARG A 64 9.32 -3.49 9.32
C ARG A 64 10.21 -3.15 8.14
N ASN A 65 9.62 -2.59 7.10
CA ASN A 65 10.32 -2.14 5.90
C ASN A 65 9.58 -0.93 5.31
N PHE A 66 10.04 0.26 5.66
CA PHE A 66 9.40 1.50 5.26
C PHE A 66 9.33 1.67 3.74
N THR A 67 10.40 1.32 3.02
CA THR A 67 10.46 1.45 1.55
C THR A 67 9.39 0.60 0.88
N VAL A 68 9.22 -0.66 1.29
CA VAL A 68 8.17 -1.54 0.75
C VAL A 68 6.79 -0.98 1.09
N GLY A 69 6.56 -0.58 2.34
CA GLY A 69 5.29 0.02 2.76
C GLY A 69 4.94 1.29 1.98
N LEU A 70 5.92 2.16 1.78
CA LEU A 70 5.76 3.39 1.01
C LEU A 70 5.42 3.11 -0.46
N ASN A 71 6.07 2.14 -1.08
CA ASN A 71 5.83 1.76 -2.47
C ASN A 71 4.38 1.29 -2.70
N ASN A 72 3.74 0.67 -1.71
CA ASN A 72 2.33 0.26 -1.79
C ASN A 72 1.37 1.45 -1.99
N SER A 73 1.73 2.64 -1.55
CA SER A 73 0.96 3.87 -1.82
C SER A 73 1.49 4.63 -3.04
N LEU A 74 2.81 4.74 -3.19
CA LEU A 74 3.43 5.47 -4.32
C LEU A 74 3.04 4.89 -5.67
N LEU A 75 2.88 3.57 -5.80
CA LEU A 75 2.49 2.96 -7.06
C LEU A 75 1.08 3.38 -7.49
N PHE A 76 0.13 3.53 -6.57
CA PHE A 76 -1.19 4.05 -6.91
C PHE A 76 -1.13 5.51 -7.36
N MET A 77 -0.29 6.34 -6.73
CA MET A 77 -0.07 7.72 -7.16
C MET A 77 0.58 7.78 -8.56
N LYS A 78 1.61 6.95 -8.79
CA LYS A 78 2.30 6.86 -10.09
C LYS A 78 1.39 6.39 -11.23
N HIS A 79 0.38 5.57 -10.93
CA HIS A 79 -0.57 5.04 -11.89
C HIS A 79 -1.88 5.83 -11.95
N GLN A 80 -1.94 7.00 -11.29
CA GLN A 80 -3.08 7.90 -11.42
C GLN A 80 -3.20 8.38 -12.86
N ARG A 81 -4.39 8.27 -13.44
CA ARG A 81 -4.67 8.69 -14.81
C ARG A 81 -4.72 10.22 -14.94
N ALA A 82 -4.61 10.68 -16.18
CA ALA A 82 -4.72 12.10 -16.50
C ALA A 82 -6.06 12.72 -16.06
N ASP A 83 -7.15 11.93 -16.08
CA ASP A 83 -8.47 12.35 -15.62
C ASP A 83 -8.62 12.40 -14.08
N GLY A 84 -7.60 12.00 -13.34
CA GLY A 84 -7.57 11.99 -11.87
C GLY A 84 -7.90 10.63 -11.25
N ARG A 85 -8.35 9.63 -12.03
CA ARG A 85 -8.72 8.32 -11.50
C ARG A 85 -7.50 7.58 -10.96
N ILE A 86 -7.59 7.08 -9.73
CA ILE A 86 -6.67 6.10 -9.18
C ILE A 86 -7.15 4.69 -9.59
N PRO A 87 -6.27 3.75 -10.01
CA PRO A 87 -6.71 2.40 -10.34
C PRO A 87 -7.18 1.65 -9.10
N GLY A 88 -8.17 0.78 -9.24
CA GLY A 88 -8.64 -0.10 -8.16
C GLY A 88 -7.69 -1.25 -7.84
N SER A 89 -6.89 -1.65 -8.83
CA SER A 89 -5.79 -2.62 -8.64
C SER A 89 -4.71 -2.41 -9.69
N ILE A 90 -3.50 -2.85 -9.39
CA ILE A 90 -2.35 -2.85 -10.29
C ILE A 90 -1.76 -4.26 -10.30
N ALA A 91 -1.63 -4.86 -11.50
CA ALA A 91 -1.06 -6.19 -11.65
C ALA A 91 0.46 -6.15 -11.78
N VAL A 92 1.15 -7.09 -11.12
CA VAL A 92 2.61 -7.22 -11.15
C VAL A 92 3.15 -7.32 -12.58
N LYS A 93 2.59 -8.23 -13.38
CA LYS A 93 3.13 -8.56 -14.71
C LYS A 93 2.79 -7.53 -15.78
N THR A 94 1.57 -7.04 -15.79
CA THR A 94 1.09 -6.13 -16.85
C THR A 94 1.16 -4.67 -16.46
N ARG A 95 1.28 -4.37 -15.17
CA ARG A 95 1.16 -3.02 -14.58
C ARG A 95 -0.09 -2.26 -15.05
N GLY A 96 -1.07 -3.01 -15.57
CA GLY A 96 -2.36 -2.48 -15.97
C GLY A 96 -3.24 -2.25 -14.75
N GLY A 97 -3.88 -1.10 -14.69
CA GLY A 97 -4.83 -0.78 -13.64
C GLY A 97 -6.26 -1.21 -14.00
N ALA A 98 -6.97 -1.82 -13.05
CA ALA A 98 -8.40 -2.03 -13.17
C ALA A 98 -9.18 -0.75 -12.84
N ALA A 99 -10.47 -0.74 -13.22
CA ALA A 99 -11.36 0.35 -12.84
C ALA A 99 -11.50 0.40 -11.30
N VAL A 100 -11.43 1.62 -10.75
CA VAL A 100 -11.69 1.84 -9.32
C VAL A 100 -13.17 1.68 -9.05
N GLN A 101 -13.51 1.01 -7.95
CA GLN A 101 -14.83 1.07 -7.36
C GLN A 101 -14.85 2.19 -6.31
N GLN A 102 -16.01 2.82 -6.13
CA GLN A 102 -16.13 4.00 -5.27
C GLN A 102 -15.61 3.74 -3.84
N PHE A 103 -15.97 2.62 -3.24
CA PHE A 103 -15.54 2.29 -1.87
C PHE A 103 -14.03 2.09 -1.74
N GLN A 104 -13.34 1.66 -2.79
CA GLN A 104 -11.88 1.48 -2.77
C GLN A 104 -11.14 2.80 -2.55
N GLY A 105 -11.67 3.88 -3.12
CA GLY A 105 -11.09 5.21 -2.98
C GLY A 105 -11.04 5.73 -1.55
N PHE A 106 -12.00 5.34 -0.71
CA PHE A 106 -12.04 5.74 0.71
C PHE A 106 -10.95 5.05 1.55
N CYS A 107 -10.42 3.93 1.10
CA CYS A 107 -9.40 3.17 1.82
C CYS A 107 -7.98 3.73 1.62
N PHE A 108 -7.76 4.63 0.66
CA PHE A 108 -6.44 5.09 0.27
C PHE A 108 -5.89 6.26 1.14
N PRO A 109 -6.65 7.33 1.46
CA PRO A 109 -6.07 8.55 2.05
C PRO A 109 -5.44 8.35 3.41
N ALA A 110 -6.12 7.63 4.31
CA ALA A 110 -5.65 7.46 5.69
C ALA A 110 -4.30 6.71 5.77
N PRO A 111 -4.13 5.50 5.20
CA PRO A 111 -2.85 4.82 5.25
C PRO A 111 -1.74 5.55 4.49
N ALA A 112 -2.06 6.28 3.42
CA ALA A 112 -1.09 7.11 2.72
C ALA A 112 -0.61 8.28 3.61
N LEU A 113 -1.49 8.87 4.41
CA LEU A 113 -1.12 9.91 5.38
C LEU A 113 -0.32 9.33 6.56
N ASP A 114 -0.64 8.13 7.02
CA ASP A 114 0.14 7.44 8.06
C ASP A 114 1.61 7.27 7.63
N LEU A 115 1.85 6.94 6.37
CA LEU A 115 3.21 6.85 5.81
C LEU A 115 3.96 8.19 5.83
N TYR A 116 3.27 9.32 5.65
CA TYR A 116 3.88 10.64 5.83
C TYR A 116 4.42 10.83 7.25
N TYR A 117 3.63 10.47 8.27
CA TYR A 117 4.06 10.58 9.66
C TYR A 117 5.17 9.58 10.01
N LEU A 118 5.06 8.33 9.58
CA LEU A 118 6.06 7.29 9.78
C LEU A 118 7.38 7.60 9.07
N GLY A 119 7.33 8.25 7.91
CA GLY A 119 8.49 8.63 7.09
C GLY A 119 9.18 9.93 7.51
N GLY A 120 8.85 10.48 8.68
CA GLY A 120 9.51 11.69 9.16
C GLY A 120 8.98 13.00 8.58
N LYS A 121 7.77 12.98 8.04
CA LYS A 121 7.05 14.16 7.52
C LYS A 121 7.71 14.78 6.30
N ASP A 122 8.08 13.95 5.32
CA ASP A 122 8.64 14.42 4.05
C ASP A 122 7.66 15.35 3.31
N PRO A 123 8.00 16.63 3.11
CA PRO A 123 7.11 17.59 2.47
C PRO A 123 6.88 17.28 0.98
N ALA A 124 7.84 16.65 0.30
CA ALA A 124 7.69 16.27 -1.10
C ALA A 124 6.65 15.15 -1.26
N TYR A 125 6.68 14.17 -0.37
CA TYR A 125 5.66 13.13 -0.32
C TYR A 125 4.27 13.72 -0.02
N LEU A 126 4.17 14.64 0.93
CA LEU A 126 2.90 15.27 1.30
C LEU A 126 2.30 16.04 0.12
N GLU A 127 3.10 16.80 -0.63
CA GLU A 127 2.64 17.56 -1.79
C GLU A 127 2.16 16.62 -2.92
N GLN A 128 2.88 15.52 -3.15
CA GLN A 128 2.46 14.49 -4.10
C GLN A 128 1.13 13.84 -3.68
N LEU A 129 0.98 13.49 -2.40
CA LEU A 129 -0.25 12.92 -1.86
C LEU A 129 -1.42 13.89 -2.01
N LYS A 130 -1.23 15.15 -1.61
CA LYS A 130 -2.24 16.20 -1.74
C LYS A 130 -2.71 16.35 -3.18
N THR A 131 -1.79 16.52 -4.12
CA THR A 131 -2.09 16.64 -5.55
C THR A 131 -2.87 15.42 -6.07
N THR A 132 -2.47 14.23 -5.65
CA THR A 132 -3.14 12.98 -6.04
C THR A 132 -4.58 12.95 -5.52
N LEU A 133 -4.79 13.32 -4.26
CA LEU A 133 -6.12 13.30 -3.63
C LEU A 133 -7.03 14.39 -4.19
N GLU A 134 -6.53 15.60 -4.46
CA GLU A 134 -7.31 16.67 -5.10
C GLU A 134 -7.80 16.24 -6.47
N ARG A 135 -6.90 15.71 -7.32
CA ARG A 135 -7.28 15.21 -8.65
C ARG A 135 -8.25 14.03 -8.59
N PHE A 136 -8.09 13.14 -7.61
CA PHE A 136 -9.00 12.02 -7.44
C PHE A 136 -10.38 12.47 -6.95
N ASN A 137 -10.45 13.42 -6.03
CA ASN A 137 -11.68 14.02 -5.59
C ASN A 137 -12.43 14.70 -6.75
N ASP A 138 -11.73 15.50 -7.57
CA ASP A 138 -12.32 16.13 -8.75
C ASP A 138 -12.86 15.09 -9.76
N TYR A 139 -12.13 13.97 -9.94
CA TYR A 139 -12.61 12.87 -10.75
C TYR A 139 -13.91 12.28 -10.21
N LEU A 140 -14.02 12.03 -8.89
CA LEU A 140 -15.21 11.47 -8.28
C LEU A 140 -16.42 12.38 -8.50
N TRP A 141 -16.28 13.69 -8.25
CA TRP A 141 -17.36 14.66 -8.46
C TRP A 141 -17.81 14.75 -9.91
N ARG A 142 -16.90 14.79 -10.87
CA ARG A 142 -17.23 14.93 -12.28
C ARG A 142 -17.82 13.67 -12.94
N VAL A 143 -17.48 12.49 -12.44
CA VAL A 143 -17.75 11.24 -13.15
C VAL A 143 -18.68 10.31 -12.38
N ARG A 144 -18.81 10.49 -11.06
CA ARG A 144 -19.57 9.59 -10.20
C ARG A 144 -20.78 10.22 -9.51
N ASP A 145 -20.85 11.54 -9.54
CA ASP A 145 -21.93 12.29 -8.90
C ASP A 145 -22.99 12.81 -9.92
N SER A 146 -22.92 12.29 -11.13
CA SER A 146 -23.87 12.65 -12.22
C SER A 146 -24.93 11.58 -12.45
#